data_60beeacb53fe8cb9467ea39737ad2bf4
#
_entry.id   60beeacb53fe8cb9467ea39737ad2bf4
#
_cell.length_a   1.000
_cell.length_b   1.000
_cell.length_c   1.000
_cell.angle_alpha   90.00
_cell.angle_beta   90.00
_cell.angle_gamma   90.00
#
_symmetry.space_group_name_H-M   'P 1'
#
loop_
_entity.id
_entity.type
_entity.pdbx_description
1 polymer ?
#
loop_
_entity_poly.entity_id
_entity_poly.type
_entity_poly.pdbx_seq_one_letter_code
_entity_poly.pdbx_strand_id
1 'polypeptide(L)'
;MKLADRTVEIHSNGVDASNQFSIAQTSKMFKILSDSLYSDKVMAVVRELSTNANDAHVASGNRNPFKVSLPTQANPNFTVRDYGTGLSQEDMEELYTTYGASNKNDSNDFTGCLGLGSKSPFAYTKSFSTTSYYNGQAYNYIAAMDEGGVPSLSLFGVTDTDEPNGLEISFAVKQSDFQEFTNKSKRIFHYFKTKPILEGGTCNLLENHEYSHHNVI
;
A
#
# COMPACT_ATOMS: atom_id res chain seq x y z
N MET A 1 -1.28 -11.32 -14.57
CA MET A 1 -2.17 -12.50 -14.59
C MET A 1 -3.55 -11.99 -14.20
N LYS A 2 -4.45 -11.82 -15.19
CA LYS A 2 -5.84 -11.41 -14.92
C LYS A 2 -6.52 -12.52 -14.13
N LEU A 3 -6.85 -12.28 -12.88
CA LEU A 3 -7.96 -12.97 -12.24
C LEU A 3 -9.22 -12.35 -12.86
N ALA A 4 -9.75 -12.99 -13.89
CA ALA A 4 -11.03 -12.61 -14.43
C ALA A 4 -12.08 -12.92 -13.35
N ASP A 5 -12.79 -11.89 -12.92
CA ASP A 5 -14.03 -12.04 -12.18
C ASP A 5 -15.07 -12.59 -13.16
N ARG A 6 -14.91 -13.87 -13.49
CA ARG A 6 -15.92 -14.62 -14.25
C ARG A 6 -16.88 -15.16 -13.22
N THR A 7 -18.04 -14.53 -13.09
CA THR A 7 -19.25 -15.24 -12.66
C THR A 7 -19.45 -16.38 -13.69
N VAL A 8 -18.94 -17.55 -13.35
CA VAL A 8 -19.25 -18.75 -14.10
C VAL A 8 -20.68 -19.10 -13.73
N GLU A 9 -21.63 -18.88 -14.63
CA GLU A 9 -22.95 -19.47 -14.48
C GLU A 9 -22.79 -20.99 -14.57
N ILE A 10 -22.84 -21.65 -13.42
CA ILE A 10 -22.84 -23.10 -13.35
C ILE A 10 -24.30 -23.55 -13.54
N HIS A 11 -24.64 -23.96 -14.75
CA HIS A 11 -25.89 -24.68 -14.97
C HIS A 11 -25.78 -26.09 -14.39
N SER A 12 -26.23 -26.26 -13.14
CA SER A 12 -26.35 -27.56 -12.52
C SER A 12 -27.74 -28.13 -12.77
N ASN A 13 -27.85 -29.16 -13.60
CA ASN A 13 -29.05 -29.98 -13.69
C ASN A 13 -29.06 -30.97 -12.53
N GLY A 14 -30.00 -30.78 -11.59
CA GLY A 14 -30.30 -31.75 -10.53
C GLY A 14 -29.59 -31.56 -9.18
N VAL A 15 -29.06 -30.36 -8.88
CA VAL A 15 -28.54 -30.01 -7.53
C VAL A 15 -29.31 -28.81 -6.99
N ASP A 16 -30.11 -29.07 -5.96
CA ASP A 16 -30.97 -28.04 -5.30
C ASP A 16 -30.21 -27.15 -4.32
N ALA A 17 -29.35 -26.29 -4.71
CA ALA A 17 -28.67 -25.21 -4.01
C ALA A 17 -27.15 -25.33 -4.03
N SER A 18 -26.48 -24.40 -4.69
CA SER A 18 -25.06 -24.16 -4.49
C SER A 18 -24.85 -23.23 -3.30
N ASN A 19 -24.32 -23.75 -2.19
CA ASN A 19 -23.88 -22.91 -1.08
C ASN A 19 -22.55 -22.25 -1.45
N GLN A 20 -22.53 -20.91 -1.50
CA GLN A 20 -21.29 -20.18 -1.71
C GLN A 20 -20.47 -20.14 -0.42
N PHE A 21 -19.15 -20.31 -0.55
CA PHE A 21 -18.25 -20.10 0.57
C PHE A 21 -18.18 -18.60 0.91
N SER A 22 -18.26 -18.27 2.19
CA SER A 22 -18.09 -16.93 2.70
C SER A 22 -16.95 -16.86 3.71
N ILE A 23 -16.32 -15.71 3.87
CA ILE A 23 -15.26 -15.49 4.85
C ILE A 23 -15.86 -14.78 6.05
N ALA A 24 -15.79 -15.40 7.23
CA ALA A 24 -16.23 -14.77 8.46
C ALA A 24 -15.25 -13.66 8.88
N GLN A 25 -15.78 -12.48 9.22
CA GLN A 25 -14.99 -11.37 9.76
C GLN A 25 -14.67 -11.64 11.24
N THR A 26 -13.58 -12.34 11.49
CA THR A 26 -13.11 -12.67 12.84
C THR A 26 -11.70 -12.17 13.07
N SER A 27 -11.35 -11.88 14.34
CA SER A 27 -9.99 -11.51 14.73
C SER A 27 -8.93 -12.52 14.24
N LYS A 28 -9.27 -13.80 14.22
CA LYS A 28 -8.39 -14.86 13.71
C LYS A 28 -8.13 -14.70 12.21
N MET A 29 -9.15 -14.32 11.43
CA MET A 29 -9.00 -14.08 10.00
C MET A 29 -8.17 -12.84 9.73
N PHE A 30 -8.44 -11.74 10.42
CA PHE A 30 -7.63 -10.53 10.30
C PHE A 30 -6.17 -10.77 10.68
N LYS A 31 -5.90 -11.58 11.73
CA LYS A 31 -4.54 -11.96 12.08
C LYS A 31 -3.84 -12.78 10.99
N ILE A 32 -4.54 -13.68 10.32
CA ILE A 32 -4.00 -14.41 9.18
C ILE A 32 -3.67 -13.45 8.04
N LEU A 33 -4.55 -12.51 7.73
CA LEU A 33 -4.37 -11.53 6.65
C LEU A 33 -3.26 -10.51 6.94
N SER A 34 -2.99 -10.18 8.20
CA SER A 34 -1.95 -9.23 8.59
C SER A 34 -0.60 -9.90 8.87
N ASP A 35 -0.58 -10.99 9.66
CA ASP A 35 0.65 -11.58 10.15
C ASP A 35 1.22 -12.70 9.29
N SER A 36 0.34 -13.53 8.70
CA SER A 36 0.75 -14.79 8.09
C SER A 36 0.97 -14.72 6.60
N LEU A 37 0.49 -13.66 5.93
CA LEU A 37 0.66 -13.51 4.48
C LEU A 37 2.09 -13.14 4.08
N TYR A 38 2.87 -12.55 4.97
CA TYR A 38 4.17 -12.02 4.64
C TYR A 38 5.28 -12.66 5.48
N SER A 39 6.13 -13.45 4.83
CA SER A 39 7.34 -14.01 5.46
C SER A 39 8.38 -12.93 5.77
N ASP A 40 8.46 -11.88 4.95
CA ASP A 40 9.33 -10.72 5.11
C ASP A 40 8.46 -9.46 5.24
N LYS A 41 8.15 -9.09 6.47
CA LYS A 41 7.19 -8.02 6.80
C LYS A 41 7.65 -6.65 6.31
N VAL A 42 8.93 -6.31 6.51
CA VAL A 42 9.49 -5.02 6.07
C VAL A 42 9.49 -4.92 4.55
N MET A 43 9.95 -5.98 3.86
CA MET A 43 9.93 -6.03 2.41
C MET A 43 8.52 -5.87 1.86
N ALA A 44 7.55 -6.56 2.45
CA ALA A 44 6.16 -6.51 2.04
C ALA A 44 5.59 -5.09 2.18
N VAL A 45 5.75 -4.47 3.35
CA VAL A 45 5.22 -3.12 3.59
C VAL A 45 5.84 -2.10 2.62
N VAL A 46 7.17 -2.11 2.47
CA VAL A 46 7.85 -1.19 1.54
C VAL A 46 7.35 -1.41 0.11
N ARG A 47 7.25 -2.66 -0.34
CA ARG A 47 6.79 -3.00 -1.69
C ARG A 47 5.34 -2.57 -1.92
N GLU A 48 4.42 -2.98 -1.05
CA GLU A 48 2.99 -2.74 -1.24
C GLU A 48 2.67 -1.23 -1.25
N LEU A 49 3.19 -0.47 -0.28
CA LEU A 49 2.95 0.97 -0.22
C LEU A 49 3.54 1.70 -1.42
N SER A 50 4.77 1.35 -1.81
CA SER A 50 5.43 2.00 -2.94
C SER A 50 4.79 1.63 -4.29
N THR A 51 4.31 0.39 -4.44
CA THR A 51 3.56 -0.03 -5.62
C THR A 51 2.23 0.72 -5.71
N ASN A 52 1.50 0.87 -4.61
CA ASN A 52 0.27 1.65 -4.58
C ASN A 52 0.51 3.12 -4.95
N ALA A 53 1.58 3.73 -4.45
CA ALA A 53 1.97 5.09 -4.80
C ALA A 53 2.28 5.24 -6.30
N ASN A 54 3.06 4.30 -6.85
CA ASN A 54 3.35 4.27 -8.29
C ASN A 54 2.08 4.09 -9.13
N ASP A 55 1.20 3.17 -8.74
CA ASP A 55 -0.07 2.92 -9.44
C ASP A 55 -0.99 4.15 -9.40
N ALA A 56 -1.03 4.90 -8.28
CA ALA A 56 -1.78 6.14 -8.17
C ALA A 56 -1.25 7.21 -9.14
N HIS A 57 0.08 7.29 -9.31
CA HIS A 57 0.70 8.17 -10.31
C HIS A 57 0.37 7.74 -11.74
N VAL A 58 0.41 6.45 -12.05
CA VAL A 58 0.01 5.93 -13.37
C VAL A 58 -1.44 6.26 -13.66
N ALA A 59 -2.35 6.04 -12.70
CA ALA A 59 -3.77 6.30 -12.85
C ALA A 59 -4.09 7.78 -13.07
N SER A 60 -3.38 8.69 -12.39
CA SER A 60 -3.54 10.14 -12.54
C SER A 60 -2.79 10.74 -13.74
N GLY A 61 -1.97 9.94 -14.44
CA GLY A 61 -1.07 10.43 -15.50
C GLY A 61 0.10 11.26 -14.97
N ASN A 62 0.35 11.26 -13.67
CA ASN A 62 1.46 11.97 -13.06
C ASN A 62 2.78 11.21 -13.30
N ARG A 63 3.72 11.86 -13.99
CA ARG A 63 5.03 11.26 -14.32
C ARG A 63 6.13 11.64 -13.33
N ASN A 64 5.84 12.49 -12.36
CA ASN A 64 6.79 12.88 -11.33
C ASN A 64 7.00 11.70 -10.34
N PRO A 65 8.14 11.62 -9.65
CA PRO A 65 8.35 10.62 -8.63
C PRO A 65 7.46 10.85 -7.40
N PHE A 66 6.97 9.77 -6.79
CA PHE A 66 6.43 9.81 -5.44
C PHE A 66 7.55 9.93 -4.41
N LYS A 67 7.22 10.18 -3.16
CA LYS A 67 8.17 10.48 -2.09
C LYS A 67 8.16 9.37 -1.03
N VAL A 68 9.34 9.01 -0.55
CA VAL A 68 9.50 8.05 0.55
C VAL A 68 10.45 8.65 1.58
N SER A 69 10.00 8.78 2.82
CA SER A 69 10.84 9.17 3.93
C SER A 69 11.27 7.91 4.69
N LEU A 70 12.58 7.68 4.74
CA LEU A 70 13.18 6.58 5.47
C LEU A 70 13.35 6.95 6.96
N PRO A 71 13.17 5.99 7.89
CA PRO A 71 13.28 6.27 9.30
C PRO A 71 14.72 6.65 9.69
N THR A 72 14.82 7.66 10.53
CA THR A 72 16.08 8.16 11.11
C THR A 72 15.90 8.41 12.60
N GLN A 73 16.99 8.71 13.34
CA GLN A 73 16.88 9.07 14.74
C GLN A 73 16.08 10.36 14.96
N ALA A 74 16.14 11.31 14.03
CA ALA A 74 15.41 12.57 14.12
C ALA A 74 13.93 12.42 13.74
N ASN A 75 13.62 11.50 12.80
CA ASN A 75 12.27 11.16 12.40
C ASN A 75 12.16 9.63 12.27
N PRO A 76 11.66 8.93 13.30
CA PRO A 76 11.62 7.47 13.31
C PRO A 76 10.49 6.87 12.45
N ASN A 77 9.84 7.66 11.60
CA ASN A 77 8.75 7.20 10.78
C ASN A 77 9.21 6.74 9.39
N PHE A 78 8.60 5.67 8.89
CA PHE A 78 8.59 5.34 7.47
C PHE A 78 7.33 5.96 6.86
N THR A 79 7.50 6.76 5.82
CA THR A 79 6.39 7.48 5.18
C THR A 79 6.45 7.30 3.67
N VAL A 80 5.30 7.05 3.05
CA VAL A 80 5.13 7.05 1.58
C VAL A 80 4.07 8.07 1.23
N ARG A 81 4.40 9.03 0.36
CA ARG A 81 3.53 10.09 -0.14
C ARG A 81 3.44 10.02 -1.66
N ASP A 82 2.27 9.73 -2.19
CA ASP A 82 1.98 9.86 -3.60
C ASP A 82 1.31 11.21 -3.93
N TYR A 83 1.32 11.55 -5.20
CA TYR A 83 0.68 12.74 -5.75
C TYR A 83 -0.28 12.34 -6.88
N GLY A 84 -1.08 11.31 -6.58
CA GLY A 84 -2.17 10.83 -7.42
C GLY A 84 -3.43 11.69 -7.28
N THR A 85 -4.60 11.07 -7.49
CA THR A 85 -5.89 11.77 -7.39
C THR A 85 -6.32 12.07 -5.95
N GLY A 86 -5.76 11.39 -4.97
CA GLY A 86 -6.32 11.33 -3.62
C GLY A 86 -7.59 10.50 -3.57
N LEU A 87 -8.20 10.40 -2.40
CA LEU A 87 -9.47 9.71 -2.16
C LEU A 87 -10.43 10.64 -1.41
N SER A 88 -11.70 10.63 -1.78
CA SER A 88 -12.75 11.27 -1.00
C SER A 88 -12.91 10.61 0.36
N GLN A 89 -13.63 11.22 1.28
CA GLN A 89 -13.94 10.60 2.57
C GLN A 89 -14.68 9.26 2.38
N GLU A 90 -15.65 9.20 1.48
CA GLU A 90 -16.42 7.99 1.18
C GLU A 90 -15.52 6.87 0.62
N ASP A 91 -14.64 7.20 -0.35
CA ASP A 91 -13.69 6.23 -0.92
C ASP A 91 -12.70 5.71 0.13
N MET A 92 -12.26 6.57 1.05
CA MET A 92 -11.38 6.16 2.15
C MET A 92 -12.08 5.17 3.08
N GLU A 93 -13.32 5.46 3.47
CA GLU A 93 -14.09 4.59 4.35
C GLU A 93 -14.39 3.24 3.68
N GLU A 94 -14.72 3.22 2.39
CA GLU A 94 -15.00 1.98 1.65
C GLU A 94 -13.73 1.17 1.39
N LEU A 95 -12.71 1.78 0.77
CA LEU A 95 -11.50 1.07 0.35
C LEU A 95 -10.63 0.60 1.51
N TYR A 96 -10.53 1.41 2.57
CA TYR A 96 -9.67 1.04 3.70
C TYR A 96 -10.34 0.07 4.67
N THR A 97 -11.66 0.03 4.75
CA THR A 97 -12.35 -0.88 5.66
C THR A 97 -12.64 -2.24 5.03
N THR A 98 -12.60 -2.35 3.70
CA THR A 98 -12.92 -3.60 2.99
C THR A 98 -11.64 -4.31 2.52
N TYR A 99 -11.40 -5.51 3.02
CA TYR A 99 -10.38 -6.41 2.51
C TYR A 99 -10.83 -7.02 1.18
N GLY A 100 -9.97 -6.98 0.19
CA GLY A 100 -10.30 -7.44 -1.17
C GLY A 100 -10.92 -6.37 -2.07
N ALA A 101 -11.34 -5.22 -1.55
CA ALA A 101 -11.78 -4.11 -2.37
C ALA A 101 -10.59 -3.49 -3.12
N SER A 102 -10.70 -3.37 -4.42
CA SER A 102 -9.68 -2.73 -5.28
C SER A 102 -10.37 -2.11 -6.49
N ASN A 103 -10.09 -0.85 -6.76
CA ASN A 103 -10.57 -0.16 -7.96
C ASN A 103 -9.73 -0.53 -9.21
N LYS A 104 -8.82 -1.51 -9.10
CA LYS A 104 -7.78 -1.82 -10.11
C LYS A 104 -8.04 -3.09 -10.91
N ASN A 105 -9.28 -3.62 -10.90
CA ASN A 105 -9.60 -4.93 -11.49
C ASN A 105 -9.58 -4.97 -13.03
N ASP A 106 -9.64 -3.82 -13.72
CA ASP A 106 -9.89 -3.76 -15.15
C ASP A 106 -8.65 -3.53 -16.03
N SER A 107 -7.46 -3.33 -15.46
CA SER A 107 -6.22 -3.07 -16.21
C SER A 107 -5.05 -3.95 -15.76
N ASN A 108 -4.22 -4.37 -16.74
CA ASN A 108 -2.95 -5.04 -16.47
C ASN A 108 -1.81 -4.06 -16.11
N ASP A 109 -2.08 -2.76 -16.12
CA ASP A 109 -1.08 -1.71 -15.86
C ASP A 109 -0.85 -1.50 -14.36
N PHE A 110 -1.71 -2.08 -13.50
CA PHE A 110 -1.61 -1.97 -12.05
C PHE A 110 -1.01 -3.22 -11.42
N THR A 111 -0.15 -3.01 -10.42
CA THR A 111 0.58 -4.09 -9.74
C THR A 111 -0.16 -4.61 -8.50
N GLY A 112 -0.98 -3.78 -7.85
CA GLY A 112 -1.72 -4.11 -6.62
C GLY A 112 -3.20 -4.40 -6.89
N CYS A 113 -3.59 -5.67 -7.07
CA CYS A 113 -4.97 -6.04 -7.43
C CYS A 113 -5.77 -6.76 -6.33
N LEU A 114 -5.18 -7.06 -5.16
CA LEU A 114 -5.85 -7.87 -4.12
C LEU A 114 -6.54 -7.06 -3.01
N GLY A 115 -6.49 -5.72 -3.06
CA GLY A 115 -7.10 -4.88 -2.01
C GLY A 115 -6.51 -5.07 -0.60
N LEU A 116 -5.32 -5.68 -0.51
CA LEU A 116 -4.62 -5.95 0.74
C LEU A 116 -3.47 -4.96 0.98
N GLY A 117 -2.94 -4.36 -0.08
CA GLY A 117 -1.73 -3.55 -0.04
C GLY A 117 -1.81 -2.33 0.87
N SER A 118 -2.95 -1.63 0.89
CA SER A 118 -3.18 -0.47 1.78
C SER A 118 -3.22 -0.83 3.27
N LYS A 119 -3.46 -2.10 3.62
CA LYS A 119 -3.48 -2.64 4.97
C LYS A 119 -2.15 -3.30 5.36
N SER A 120 -1.18 -3.35 4.43
CA SER A 120 0.14 -3.97 4.66
C SER A 120 0.90 -3.43 5.86
N PRO A 121 0.78 -2.14 6.30
CA PRO A 121 1.42 -1.68 7.51
C PRO A 121 1.08 -2.51 8.75
N PHE A 122 -0.10 -3.11 8.83
CA PHE A 122 -0.48 -3.99 9.93
C PHE A 122 0.37 -5.28 10.04
N ALA A 123 1.13 -5.63 9.01
CA ALA A 123 2.12 -6.69 9.11
C ALA A 123 3.31 -6.31 10.00
N TYR A 124 3.61 -5.02 10.13
CA TYR A 124 4.74 -4.51 10.89
C TYR A 124 4.31 -3.80 12.19
N THR A 125 3.24 -2.99 12.15
CA THR A 125 2.79 -2.16 13.27
C THR A 125 1.32 -2.42 13.61
N LYS A 126 0.90 -2.03 14.81
CA LYS A 126 -0.51 -2.09 15.23
C LYS A 126 -1.31 -0.85 14.88
N SER A 127 -0.63 0.24 14.50
CA SER A 127 -1.30 1.47 14.08
C SER A 127 -0.46 2.26 13.08
N PHE A 128 -1.11 2.98 12.21
CA PHE A 128 -0.51 3.91 11.26
C PHE A 128 -1.46 5.07 10.97
N SER A 129 -0.91 6.20 10.55
CA SER A 129 -1.70 7.30 10.01
C SER A 129 -1.80 7.20 8.50
N THR A 130 -2.94 7.64 7.96
CA THR A 130 -3.11 7.87 6.54
C THR A 130 -3.81 9.20 6.34
N THR A 131 -3.25 10.04 5.46
CA THR A 131 -3.83 11.33 5.10
C THR A 131 -4.19 11.29 3.63
N SER A 132 -5.47 11.55 3.31
CA SER A 132 -5.89 11.80 1.94
C SER A 132 -5.95 13.30 1.69
N TYR A 133 -5.18 13.75 0.73
CA TYR A 133 -5.24 15.11 0.19
C TYR A 133 -6.17 15.08 -1.02
N TYR A 134 -7.34 15.69 -0.88
CA TYR A 134 -8.36 15.64 -1.90
C TYR A 134 -9.14 16.96 -1.97
N ASN A 135 -9.14 17.58 -3.14
CA ASN A 135 -9.88 18.80 -3.44
C ASN A 135 -9.65 19.95 -2.43
N GLY A 136 -8.39 20.21 -2.05
CA GLY A 136 -8.02 21.30 -1.15
C GLY A 136 -8.26 21.00 0.34
N GLN A 137 -8.54 19.74 0.67
CA GLN A 137 -8.68 19.30 2.04
C GLN A 137 -7.76 18.12 2.34
N ALA A 138 -7.25 18.07 3.58
CA ALA A 138 -6.49 16.96 4.12
C ALA A 138 -7.35 16.21 5.13
N TYR A 139 -7.74 14.98 4.79
CA TYR A 139 -8.50 14.06 5.63
C TYR A 139 -7.52 13.18 6.38
N ASN A 140 -7.39 13.40 7.69
CA ASN A 140 -6.42 12.69 8.53
C ASN A 140 -7.09 11.53 9.25
N TYR A 141 -6.59 10.31 9.00
CA TYR A 141 -7.10 9.09 9.60
C TYR A 141 -6.03 8.39 10.43
N ILE A 142 -6.48 7.64 11.41
CA ILE A 142 -5.68 6.66 12.13
C ILE A 142 -6.30 5.28 11.90
N ALA A 143 -5.50 4.38 11.36
CA ALA A 143 -5.82 2.96 11.28
C ALA A 143 -5.17 2.26 12.48
N ALA A 144 -5.94 1.50 13.27
CA ALA A 144 -5.44 0.82 14.44
C ALA A 144 -6.09 -0.55 14.62
N MET A 145 -5.35 -1.51 15.18
CA MET A 145 -5.89 -2.78 15.65
C MET A 145 -6.30 -2.67 17.11
N ASP A 146 -7.49 -3.13 17.44
CA ASP A 146 -7.93 -3.27 18.82
C ASP A 146 -7.19 -4.42 19.55
N GLU A 147 -7.49 -4.63 20.83
CA GLU A 147 -6.91 -5.73 21.63
C GLU A 147 -7.28 -7.12 21.06
N GLY A 148 -8.42 -7.23 20.40
CA GLY A 148 -8.87 -8.45 19.72
C GLY A 148 -8.17 -8.69 18.38
N GLY A 149 -7.42 -7.72 17.86
CA GLY A 149 -6.77 -7.79 16.55
C GLY A 149 -7.69 -7.46 15.37
N VAL A 150 -8.80 -6.77 15.63
CA VAL A 150 -9.69 -6.26 14.58
C VAL A 150 -9.24 -4.84 14.19
N PRO A 151 -8.95 -4.60 12.90
CA PRO A 151 -8.54 -3.29 12.44
C PRO A 151 -9.74 -2.34 12.33
N SER A 152 -9.53 -1.07 12.65
CA SER A 152 -10.48 0.03 12.46
C SER A 152 -9.79 1.23 11.82
N LEU A 153 -10.57 2.04 11.13
CA LEU A 153 -10.16 3.33 10.56
C LEU A 153 -10.98 4.44 11.23
N SER A 154 -10.32 5.44 11.78
CA SER A 154 -10.96 6.57 12.44
C SER A 154 -10.53 7.88 11.81
N LEU A 155 -11.48 8.70 11.38
CA LEU A 155 -11.22 10.07 10.94
C LEU A 155 -10.85 10.91 12.17
N PHE A 156 -9.63 11.43 12.19
CA PHE A 156 -9.12 12.25 13.28
C PHE A 156 -9.40 13.74 13.08
N GLY A 157 -9.42 14.20 11.82
CA GLY A 157 -9.71 15.58 11.50
C GLY A 157 -9.63 15.85 10.00
N VAL A 158 -10.25 16.98 9.63
CA VAL A 158 -10.19 17.52 8.27
C VAL A 158 -9.67 18.96 8.36
N THR A 159 -8.73 19.31 7.51
CA THR A 159 -8.14 20.64 7.45
C THR A 159 -8.01 21.10 6.00
N ASP A 160 -8.18 22.41 5.77
CA ASP A 160 -7.88 23.00 4.47
C ASP A 160 -6.38 22.94 4.19
N THR A 161 -6.00 22.74 2.94
CA THR A 161 -4.60 22.61 2.54
C THR A 161 -4.39 23.03 1.09
N ASP A 162 -3.19 23.57 0.81
CA ASP A 162 -2.69 23.85 -0.54
C ASP A 162 -1.86 22.68 -1.09
N GLU A 163 -1.69 21.60 -0.31
CA GLU A 163 -0.96 20.41 -0.76
C GLU A 163 -1.65 19.74 -1.95
N PRO A 164 -0.90 19.25 -2.93
CA PRO A 164 -1.45 18.51 -4.06
C PRO A 164 -2.20 17.27 -3.61
N ASN A 165 -3.23 16.88 -4.37
CA ASN A 165 -3.95 15.63 -4.16
C ASN A 165 -3.00 14.42 -4.05
N GLY A 166 -3.46 13.36 -3.38
CA GLY A 166 -2.76 12.09 -3.23
C GLY A 166 -2.93 11.50 -1.84
N LEU A 167 -2.18 10.46 -1.54
CA LEU A 167 -2.20 9.78 -0.23
C LEU A 167 -0.83 9.84 0.44
N GLU A 168 -0.85 9.98 1.76
CA GLU A 168 0.31 9.81 2.62
C GLU A 168 0.04 8.76 3.68
N ILE A 169 0.93 7.78 3.81
CA ILE A 169 0.85 6.74 4.83
C ILE A 169 2.12 6.80 5.66
N SER A 170 1.98 6.86 6.99
CA SER A 170 3.11 7.01 7.90
C SER A 170 2.94 6.16 9.15
N PHE A 171 4.02 5.53 9.61
CA PHE A 171 4.06 4.78 10.86
C PHE A 171 5.46 4.78 11.47
N ALA A 172 5.51 4.64 12.80
CA ALA A 172 6.75 4.58 13.55
C ALA A 172 7.47 3.23 13.32
N VAL A 173 8.77 3.30 13.11
CA VAL A 173 9.67 2.17 12.94
C VAL A 173 10.55 2.04 14.18
N LYS A 174 10.81 0.80 14.61
CA LYS A 174 11.76 0.53 15.71
C LYS A 174 13.17 0.90 15.25
N GLN A 175 13.95 1.51 16.14
CA GLN A 175 15.32 1.93 15.81
C GLN A 175 16.20 0.77 15.30
N SER A 176 16.01 -0.43 15.82
CA SER A 176 16.70 -1.65 15.37
C SER A 176 16.48 -1.96 13.89
N ASP A 177 15.36 -1.50 13.32
CA ASP A 177 14.90 -1.90 11.99
C ASP A 177 15.18 -0.80 10.93
N PHE A 178 15.70 0.37 11.33
CA PHE A 178 15.98 1.49 10.40
C PHE A 178 16.85 1.08 9.22
N GLN A 179 17.92 0.33 9.51
CA GLN A 179 18.82 -0.14 8.46
C GLN A 179 18.14 -1.17 7.54
N GLU A 180 17.25 -1.99 8.09
CA GLU A 180 16.49 -2.95 7.29
C GLU A 180 15.55 -2.24 6.33
N PHE A 181 14.77 -1.24 6.80
CA PHE A 181 13.93 -0.41 5.93
C PHE A 181 14.75 0.24 4.82
N THR A 182 15.91 0.81 5.14
CA THR A 182 16.81 1.42 4.14
C THR A 182 17.27 0.41 3.09
N ASN A 183 17.72 -0.77 3.50
CA ASN A 183 18.24 -1.79 2.59
C ASN A 183 17.14 -2.39 1.70
N LYS A 184 15.96 -2.67 2.28
CA LYS A 184 14.81 -3.18 1.53
C LYS A 184 14.29 -2.16 0.52
N SER A 185 14.24 -0.88 0.91
CA SER A 185 13.86 0.22 0.01
C SER A 185 14.80 0.31 -1.19
N LYS A 186 16.12 0.29 -0.98
CA LYS A 186 17.12 0.27 -2.06
C LYS A 186 16.86 -0.89 -3.04
N ARG A 187 16.64 -2.09 -2.50
CA ARG A 187 16.42 -3.28 -3.30
C ARG A 187 15.14 -3.18 -4.13
N ILE A 188 14.04 -2.71 -3.55
CA ILE A 188 12.74 -2.59 -4.22
C ILE A 188 12.80 -1.49 -5.29
N PHE A 189 13.30 -0.31 -4.95
CA PHE A 189 13.30 0.85 -5.85
C PHE A 189 14.27 0.70 -7.01
N HIS A 190 15.23 -0.23 -6.92
CA HIS A 190 16.08 -0.60 -8.06
C HIS A 190 15.25 -1.01 -9.29
N TYR A 191 14.10 -1.64 -9.10
CA TYR A 191 13.23 -2.14 -10.18
C TYR A 191 12.14 -1.16 -10.61
N PHE A 192 11.96 -0.04 -9.92
CA PHE A 192 10.97 0.96 -10.31
C PHE A 192 11.46 1.72 -11.55
N LYS A 193 10.58 1.90 -12.54
CA LYS A 193 10.88 2.68 -13.75
C LYS A 193 11.11 4.15 -13.39
N THR A 194 10.23 4.74 -12.58
CA THR A 194 10.39 6.07 -11.98
C THR A 194 10.83 5.87 -10.54
N LYS A 195 12.08 6.25 -10.21
CA LYS A 195 12.61 6.13 -8.86
C LYS A 195 11.90 7.12 -7.94
N PRO A 196 11.52 6.73 -6.70
CA PRO A 196 10.99 7.68 -5.75
C PRO A 196 12.04 8.69 -5.28
N ILE A 197 11.58 9.84 -4.80
CA ILE A 197 12.42 10.77 -4.04
C ILE A 197 12.59 10.19 -2.65
N LEU A 198 13.84 9.96 -2.23
CA LEU A 198 14.15 9.45 -0.90
C LEU A 198 14.57 10.59 0.02
N GLU A 199 13.93 10.66 1.19
CA GLU A 199 14.32 11.54 2.29
C GLU A 199 14.76 10.73 3.49
N GLY A 200 15.71 11.24 4.24
CA GLY A 200 16.29 10.54 5.39
C GLY A 200 17.16 9.35 4.98
N GLY A 201 17.93 8.85 5.94
CA GLY A 201 18.88 7.77 5.69
C GLY A 201 20.07 8.16 4.80
N THR A 202 21.06 7.29 4.72
CA THR A 202 22.22 7.41 3.83
C THR A 202 21.93 6.71 2.50
N CYS A 203 20.82 7.05 1.84
CA CYS A 203 20.42 6.35 0.64
C CYS A 203 20.67 7.19 -0.63
N ASN A 204 21.84 7.06 -1.23
CA ASN A 204 21.98 7.37 -2.65
C ASN A 204 21.44 6.16 -3.44
N LEU A 205 20.31 6.33 -4.12
CA LEU A 205 19.94 5.39 -5.19
C LEU A 205 21.03 5.56 -6.24
N LEU A 206 21.84 4.51 -6.44
CA LEU A 206 22.88 4.51 -7.45
C LEU A 206 22.24 4.88 -8.78
N GLU A 207 22.76 5.93 -9.41
CA GLU A 207 22.46 6.28 -10.79
C GLU A 207 22.70 5.02 -11.65
N ASN A 208 21.82 4.80 -12.61
CA ASN A 208 21.79 3.63 -13.48
C ASN A 208 23.20 3.30 -13.99
N HIS A 209 23.84 2.27 -13.46
CA HIS A 209 24.85 1.57 -14.22
C HIS A 209 24.12 0.80 -15.31
N GLU A 210 24.16 1.31 -16.53
CA GLU A 210 23.82 0.58 -17.73
C GLU A 210 24.54 -0.76 -17.69
N TYR A 211 23.78 -1.85 -17.61
CA TYR A 211 24.31 -3.16 -17.90
C TYR A 211 24.67 -3.17 -19.38
N SER A 212 25.96 -2.97 -19.69
CA SER A 212 26.50 -3.30 -21.00
C SER A 212 26.29 -4.80 -21.19
N HIS A 213 25.43 -5.15 -22.13
CA HIS A 213 25.33 -6.52 -22.62
C HIS A 213 26.70 -6.94 -23.15
N HIS A 214 27.43 -7.72 -22.39
CA HIS A 214 28.54 -8.51 -22.94
C HIS A 214 27.88 -9.65 -23.71
N ASN A 215 27.94 -9.52 -25.05
CA ASN A 215 27.70 -10.61 -25.96
C ASN A 215 28.68 -11.75 -25.61
N VAL A 216 28.13 -12.86 -25.16
CA VAL A 216 28.84 -14.13 -25.14
C VAL A 216 28.58 -14.79 -26.51
N ILE A 217 29.64 -14.93 -27.28
CA ILE A 217 29.70 -15.68 -28.54
C ILE A 217 29.51 -17.17 -28.25
#